data_cc39a42c37fed537fbda98ec225c68f5
#
_entry.id   cc39a42c37fed537fbda98ec225c68f5
#
_cell.length_a   1.000
_cell.length_b   1.000
_cell.length_c   1.000
_cell.angle_alpha   90.00
_cell.angle_beta   90.00
_cell.angle_gamma   90.00
#
_symmetry.space_group_name_H-M   'P 1'
#
loop_
_entity.id
_entity.type
_entity.pdbx_description
1 polymer ?
#
loop_
_entity_poly.entity_id
_entity_poly.type
_entity_poly.pdbx_seq_one_letter_code
_entity_poly.pdbx_strand_id
1 'polypeptide(L)'
;MKNVLTNACLIFVLTCSFVVNAQIPKSEKEYLLNFNKSTIGDQWQNKWDVEADPSTWYGVEVTDGHVTALKLYRNNLTGAIPEGISALSHLQTLNLAFNVIEGNLPDDIFQLENLTSMRLEMNKLTGNLPQDYSKMKQLEELSMFNNLLQGTIPNGIGELSNLKSLNLSSNYLEGSLPKSIEKLSKLERLELFGNKLAGAIEVDLGRLVNLKELILSYNQFEGDLPMGMATLSNLEFVQLQGNDFRSLNSLLRMQSSKLAVFDSDDEFLNMKFGATEASRTRIVDTKYEDVKRN
;
A
#
# COMPACT_ATOMS: atom_id res chain seq x y z
N MET A 1 -58.00 -62.67 -11.67
CA MET A 1 -57.00 -61.95 -10.84
C MET A 1 -56.34 -60.93 -11.73
N LYS A 2 -56.58 -59.66 -11.49
CA LYS A 2 -56.19 -58.55 -12.35
C LYS A 2 -54.85 -58.01 -11.86
N ASN A 3 -53.85 -58.05 -12.75
CA ASN A 3 -52.58 -57.34 -12.52
C ASN A 3 -52.73 -55.87 -12.80
N VAL A 4 -52.44 -55.03 -11.78
CA VAL A 4 -52.35 -53.59 -11.91
C VAL A 4 -50.87 -53.25 -12.07
N LEU A 5 -50.48 -52.85 -13.29
CA LEU A 5 -49.19 -52.24 -13.56
C LEU A 5 -49.24 -50.78 -13.16
N THR A 6 -48.49 -50.39 -12.14
CA THR A 6 -48.27 -48.99 -11.75
C THR A 6 -47.11 -48.44 -12.57
N ASN A 7 -47.39 -47.54 -13.52
CA ASN A 7 -46.40 -46.76 -14.23
C ASN A 7 -45.91 -45.63 -13.31
N ALA A 8 -44.69 -45.78 -12.79
CA ALA A 8 -44.00 -44.66 -12.13
C ALA A 8 -43.32 -43.78 -13.21
N CYS A 9 -43.92 -42.62 -13.46
CA CYS A 9 -43.32 -41.58 -14.31
C CYS A 9 -42.24 -40.86 -13.51
N LEU A 10 -40.97 -41.17 -13.77
CA LEU A 10 -39.82 -40.46 -13.23
C LEU A 10 -39.72 -39.09 -13.98
N ILE A 11 -40.17 -38.03 -13.35
CA ILE A 11 -39.92 -36.65 -13.84
C ILE A 11 -38.49 -36.31 -13.47
N PHE A 12 -37.59 -36.34 -14.45
CA PHE A 12 -36.24 -35.81 -14.33
C PHE A 12 -36.31 -34.30 -14.45
N VAL A 13 -36.32 -33.58 -13.32
CA VAL A 13 -36.17 -32.13 -13.31
C VAL A 13 -34.69 -31.82 -13.59
N LEU A 14 -34.38 -31.53 -14.84
CA LEU A 14 -33.10 -30.91 -15.21
C LEU A 14 -33.07 -29.52 -14.60
N THR A 15 -32.44 -29.35 -13.45
CA THR A 15 -32.05 -28.03 -12.96
C THR A 15 -30.88 -27.57 -13.84
N CYS A 16 -31.18 -26.86 -14.92
CA CYS A 16 -30.22 -26.07 -15.64
C CYS A 16 -29.77 -24.95 -14.67
N SER A 17 -28.65 -25.15 -14.00
CA SER A 17 -27.94 -24.07 -13.33
C SER A 17 -27.45 -23.12 -14.42
N PHE A 18 -28.25 -22.12 -14.72
CA PHE A 18 -27.75 -20.98 -15.47
C PHE A 18 -26.68 -20.33 -14.57
N VAL A 19 -25.42 -20.52 -14.90
CA VAL A 19 -24.37 -19.64 -14.45
C VAL A 19 -24.70 -18.29 -15.12
N VAL A 20 -25.48 -17.47 -14.43
CA VAL A 20 -25.61 -16.09 -14.77
C VAL A 20 -24.23 -15.52 -14.49
N ASN A 21 -23.42 -15.34 -15.52
CA ASN A 21 -22.28 -14.46 -15.44
C ASN A 21 -22.85 -13.06 -15.09
N ALA A 22 -22.84 -12.73 -13.82
CA ALA A 22 -23.29 -11.43 -13.38
C ALA A 22 -22.35 -10.40 -14.02
N GLN A 23 -22.85 -9.70 -15.03
CA GLN A 23 -22.11 -8.58 -15.60
C GLN A 23 -21.90 -7.54 -14.51
N ILE A 24 -20.69 -6.96 -14.47
CA ILE A 24 -20.39 -5.88 -13.54
C ILE A 24 -21.35 -4.69 -13.79
N PRO A 25 -21.62 -3.85 -12.79
CA PRO A 25 -22.43 -2.64 -12.96
C PRO A 25 -21.91 -1.76 -14.10
N LYS A 26 -22.83 -1.13 -14.80
CA LYS A 26 -22.52 -0.25 -15.93
C LYS A 26 -21.52 0.87 -15.53
N SER A 27 -21.68 1.43 -14.32
CA SER A 27 -20.79 2.47 -13.80
C SER A 27 -19.34 1.97 -13.63
N GLU A 28 -19.16 0.73 -13.16
CA GLU A 28 -17.84 0.13 -13.03
C GLU A 28 -17.19 -0.07 -14.41
N LYS A 29 -17.95 -0.62 -15.39
CA LYS A 29 -17.46 -0.78 -16.77
C LYS A 29 -17.10 0.55 -17.40
N GLU A 30 -17.94 1.57 -17.25
CA GLU A 30 -17.68 2.91 -17.78
C GLU A 30 -16.42 3.53 -17.18
N TYR A 31 -16.21 3.37 -15.86
CA TYR A 31 -14.98 3.80 -15.22
C TYR A 31 -13.75 3.07 -15.78
N LEU A 32 -13.78 1.74 -15.91
CA LEU A 32 -12.66 0.96 -16.45
C LEU A 32 -12.32 1.37 -17.88
N LEU A 33 -13.33 1.63 -18.73
CA LEU A 33 -13.11 2.13 -20.09
C LEU A 33 -12.48 3.53 -20.10
N ASN A 34 -12.94 4.41 -19.20
CA ASN A 34 -12.33 5.74 -19.04
C ASN A 34 -10.88 5.62 -18.53
N PHE A 35 -10.62 4.73 -17.56
CA PHE A 35 -9.30 4.45 -17.06
C PHE A 35 -8.35 3.97 -18.16
N ASN A 36 -8.80 3.01 -18.99
CA ASN A 36 -8.03 2.52 -20.14
C ASN A 36 -7.67 3.67 -21.09
N LYS A 37 -8.63 4.53 -21.40
CA LYS A 37 -8.41 5.69 -22.28
C LYS A 37 -7.45 6.72 -21.66
N SER A 38 -7.65 7.04 -20.36
CA SER A 38 -6.85 8.04 -19.63
C SER A 38 -5.39 7.60 -19.43
N THR A 39 -5.15 6.30 -19.36
CA THR A 39 -3.82 5.72 -19.16
C THR A 39 -3.23 5.14 -20.45
N ILE A 40 -3.76 5.55 -21.60
CA ILE A 40 -3.31 5.22 -22.96
C ILE A 40 -3.23 3.71 -23.18
N GLY A 41 -4.38 3.02 -23.03
CA GLY A 41 -4.51 1.57 -23.09
C GLY A 41 -3.91 0.91 -24.33
N ASP A 42 -3.89 1.60 -25.47
CA ASP A 42 -3.28 1.12 -26.71
C ASP A 42 -1.75 0.93 -26.62
N GLN A 43 -1.11 1.52 -25.61
CA GLN A 43 0.33 1.39 -25.36
C GLN A 43 0.66 0.42 -24.23
N TRP A 44 -0.34 -0.15 -23.55
CA TRP A 44 -0.13 -1.11 -22.50
C TRP A 44 0.57 -2.38 -23.00
N GLN A 45 1.33 -3.03 -22.16
CA GLN A 45 1.94 -4.31 -22.49
C GLN A 45 0.87 -5.42 -22.62
N ASN A 46 -0.07 -5.47 -21.69
CA ASN A 46 -1.21 -6.38 -21.70
C ASN A 46 -2.47 -5.54 -21.92
N LYS A 47 -2.88 -5.42 -23.17
CA LYS A 47 -4.04 -4.59 -23.59
C LYS A 47 -5.35 -5.28 -23.25
N TRP A 48 -6.37 -4.48 -22.98
CA TRP A 48 -7.73 -4.98 -22.88
C TRP A 48 -8.38 -5.05 -24.27
N ASP A 49 -9.11 -6.13 -24.52
CA ASP A 49 -10.12 -6.17 -25.58
C ASP A 49 -11.38 -5.50 -25.00
N VAL A 50 -11.57 -4.23 -25.30
CA VAL A 50 -12.65 -3.40 -24.71
C VAL A 50 -14.05 -3.83 -25.15
N GLU A 51 -14.17 -4.66 -26.20
CA GLU A 51 -15.43 -5.26 -26.63
C GLU A 51 -15.79 -6.54 -25.83
N ALA A 52 -14.77 -7.16 -25.21
CA ALA A 52 -14.96 -8.36 -24.40
C ALA A 52 -15.56 -8.04 -23.01
N ASP A 53 -15.92 -9.08 -22.27
CA ASP A 53 -16.38 -8.97 -20.90
C ASP A 53 -15.24 -8.51 -19.98
N PRO A 54 -15.43 -7.50 -19.11
CA PRO A 54 -14.41 -7.02 -18.20
C PRO A 54 -13.78 -8.07 -17.29
N SER A 55 -14.50 -9.13 -16.96
CA SER A 55 -13.94 -10.25 -16.17
C SER A 55 -12.83 -11.02 -16.90
N THR A 56 -12.69 -10.82 -18.22
CA THR A 56 -11.62 -11.42 -19.03
C THR A 56 -10.43 -10.48 -19.22
N TRP A 57 -10.52 -9.22 -18.77
CA TRP A 57 -9.48 -8.25 -18.96
C TRP A 57 -8.31 -8.50 -18.03
N TYR A 58 -7.10 -8.40 -18.57
CA TYR A 58 -5.89 -8.57 -17.78
C TYR A 58 -5.89 -7.70 -16.53
N GLY A 59 -5.70 -8.32 -15.37
CA GLY A 59 -5.58 -7.63 -14.09
C GLY A 59 -6.91 -7.16 -13.49
N VAL A 60 -8.05 -7.42 -14.12
CA VAL A 60 -9.38 -7.18 -13.53
C VAL A 60 -9.89 -8.45 -12.88
N GLU A 61 -10.22 -8.39 -11.60
CA GLU A 61 -10.86 -9.49 -10.89
C GLU A 61 -12.29 -9.10 -10.52
N VAL A 62 -13.23 -10.00 -10.80
CA VAL A 62 -14.66 -9.79 -10.54
C VAL A 62 -15.13 -10.87 -9.56
N THR A 63 -15.77 -10.45 -8.48
CA THR A 63 -16.39 -11.33 -7.48
C THR A 63 -17.80 -10.83 -7.21
N ASP A 64 -18.77 -11.75 -7.21
CA ASP A 64 -20.19 -11.44 -6.98
C ASP A 64 -20.74 -10.32 -7.88
N GLY A 65 -20.23 -10.24 -9.13
CA GLY A 65 -20.65 -9.27 -10.13
C GLY A 65 -20.07 -7.85 -9.92
N HIS A 66 -19.03 -7.69 -9.10
CA HIS A 66 -18.34 -6.41 -8.87
C HIS A 66 -16.84 -6.53 -9.07
N VAL A 67 -16.19 -5.47 -9.51
CA VAL A 67 -14.72 -5.38 -9.60
C VAL A 67 -14.14 -5.32 -8.19
N THR A 68 -13.38 -6.36 -7.83
CA THR A 68 -12.73 -6.47 -6.51
C THR A 68 -11.22 -6.23 -6.56
N ALA A 69 -10.60 -6.38 -7.73
CA ALA A 69 -9.19 -6.02 -7.90
C ALA A 69 -8.90 -5.42 -9.27
N LEU A 70 -7.94 -4.47 -9.26
CA LEU A 70 -7.33 -3.91 -10.47
C LEU A 70 -5.81 -4.03 -10.32
N LYS A 71 -5.23 -5.06 -10.97
CA LYS A 71 -3.81 -5.45 -10.85
C LYS A 71 -3.08 -5.26 -12.18
N LEU A 72 -2.61 -4.05 -12.42
CA LEU A 72 -1.93 -3.65 -13.66
C LEU A 72 -0.45 -3.31 -13.41
N TYR A 73 0.17 -4.09 -12.54
CA TYR A 73 1.59 -3.99 -12.23
C TYR A 73 2.44 -4.11 -13.50
N ARG A 74 3.39 -3.17 -13.67
CA ARG A 74 4.38 -3.17 -14.76
C ARG A 74 3.76 -3.41 -16.14
N ASN A 75 2.72 -2.64 -16.47
CA ASN A 75 1.96 -2.81 -17.70
C ASN A 75 2.09 -1.62 -18.66
N ASN A 76 3.08 -0.74 -18.46
CA ASN A 76 3.35 0.44 -19.28
C ASN A 76 2.17 1.44 -19.36
N LEU A 77 1.44 1.60 -18.24
CA LEU A 77 0.43 2.63 -18.14
C LEU A 77 1.08 4.02 -18.13
N THR A 78 0.55 4.95 -18.92
CA THR A 78 0.98 6.35 -18.99
C THR A 78 -0.24 7.26 -18.86
N GLY A 79 -0.05 8.55 -18.54
CA GLY A 79 -1.16 9.48 -18.29
C GLY A 79 -1.62 9.42 -16.82
N ALA A 80 -2.87 9.74 -16.53
CA ALA A 80 -3.35 9.94 -15.16
C ALA A 80 -4.49 8.98 -14.79
N ILE A 81 -4.61 8.69 -13.48
CA ILE A 81 -5.78 8.02 -12.93
C ILE A 81 -6.96 8.99 -13.01
N PRO A 82 -8.03 8.66 -13.75
CA PRO A 82 -9.15 9.58 -13.89
C PRO A 82 -10.02 9.62 -12.64
N GLU A 83 -10.74 10.72 -12.45
CA GLU A 83 -11.82 10.83 -11.46
C GLU A 83 -12.90 9.77 -11.70
N GLY A 84 -13.64 9.44 -10.65
CA GLY A 84 -14.72 8.46 -10.70
C GLY A 84 -14.33 7.06 -10.26
N ILE A 85 -13.10 6.86 -9.72
CA ILE A 85 -12.64 5.54 -9.25
C ILE A 85 -13.51 5.00 -8.10
N SER A 86 -14.19 5.85 -7.35
CA SER A 86 -15.15 5.47 -6.32
C SER A 86 -16.34 4.66 -6.86
N ALA A 87 -16.58 4.66 -8.20
CA ALA A 87 -17.51 3.74 -8.84
C ALA A 87 -17.16 2.26 -8.58
N LEU A 88 -15.87 1.94 -8.39
CA LEU A 88 -15.39 0.61 -8.03
C LEU A 88 -15.55 0.38 -6.52
N SER A 89 -16.74 0.56 -5.99
CA SER A 89 -17.01 0.57 -4.53
C SER A 89 -16.69 -0.74 -3.80
N HIS A 90 -16.53 -1.86 -4.53
CA HIS A 90 -16.16 -3.17 -3.98
C HIS A 90 -14.66 -3.47 -4.14
N LEU A 91 -13.87 -2.49 -4.63
CA LEU A 91 -12.43 -2.68 -4.86
C LEU A 91 -11.71 -2.94 -3.54
N GLN A 92 -10.98 -4.05 -3.48
CA GLN A 92 -10.16 -4.49 -2.34
C GLN A 92 -8.67 -4.34 -2.62
N THR A 93 -8.26 -4.49 -3.88
CA THR A 93 -6.87 -4.38 -4.30
C THR A 93 -6.73 -3.45 -5.49
N LEU A 94 -5.91 -2.41 -5.31
CA LEU A 94 -5.46 -1.53 -6.40
C LEU A 94 -3.95 -1.63 -6.51
N ASN A 95 -3.46 -2.26 -7.58
CA ASN A 95 -2.03 -2.37 -7.85
C ASN A 95 -1.70 -1.82 -9.23
N LEU A 96 -1.20 -0.59 -9.26
CA LEU A 96 -0.73 0.11 -10.45
C LEU A 96 0.79 0.37 -10.39
N ALA A 97 1.50 -0.36 -9.56
CA ALA A 97 2.93 -0.16 -9.33
C ALA A 97 3.77 -0.41 -10.61
N PHE A 98 4.94 0.23 -10.67
CA PHE A 98 5.91 0.10 -11.77
C PHE A 98 5.33 0.46 -13.13
N ASN A 99 4.67 1.61 -13.22
CA ASN A 99 4.17 2.19 -14.45
C ASN A 99 4.75 3.61 -14.65
N VAL A 100 4.15 4.38 -15.54
CA VAL A 100 4.57 5.76 -15.84
C VAL A 100 3.39 6.72 -15.62
N ILE A 101 2.52 6.38 -14.66
CA ILE A 101 1.33 7.18 -14.32
C ILE A 101 1.78 8.50 -13.70
N GLU A 102 1.20 9.61 -14.16
CA GLU A 102 1.56 10.97 -13.76
C GLU A 102 0.33 11.75 -13.26
N GLY A 103 0.55 12.97 -12.81
CA GLY A 103 -0.52 13.83 -12.27
C GLY A 103 -0.87 13.52 -10.82
N ASN A 104 -1.92 14.15 -10.33
CA ASN A 104 -2.37 13.99 -8.95
C ASN A 104 -3.25 12.74 -8.82
N LEU A 105 -3.32 12.23 -7.59
CA LEU A 105 -4.34 11.24 -7.27
C LEU A 105 -5.73 11.89 -7.30
N PRO A 106 -6.75 11.22 -7.88
CA PRO A 106 -8.12 11.72 -7.82
C PRO A 106 -8.62 11.68 -6.37
N ASP A 107 -9.33 12.72 -5.93
CA ASP A 107 -9.80 12.83 -4.54
C ASP A 107 -10.73 11.67 -4.14
N ASP A 108 -11.49 11.14 -5.06
CA ASP A 108 -12.44 10.07 -4.81
C ASP A 108 -11.79 8.67 -4.64
N ILE A 109 -10.48 8.50 -4.89
CA ILE A 109 -9.76 7.27 -4.58
C ILE A 109 -9.79 6.97 -3.07
N PHE A 110 -9.86 8.04 -2.24
CA PHE A 110 -9.92 7.94 -0.79
C PHE A 110 -11.32 7.64 -0.25
N GLN A 111 -12.31 7.45 -1.14
CA GLN A 111 -13.66 6.98 -0.81
C GLN A 111 -13.83 5.45 -0.94
N LEU A 112 -12.78 4.72 -1.33
CA LEU A 112 -12.80 3.27 -1.51
C LEU A 112 -12.80 2.55 -0.15
N GLU A 113 -13.97 2.40 0.46
CA GLU A 113 -14.16 1.90 1.83
C GLU A 113 -13.71 0.43 2.01
N ASN A 114 -13.76 -0.37 0.93
CA ASN A 114 -13.40 -1.80 0.96
C ASN A 114 -11.92 -2.07 0.62
N LEU A 115 -11.15 -1.01 0.30
CA LEU A 115 -9.77 -1.18 -0.14
C LEU A 115 -8.88 -1.67 1.02
N THR A 116 -8.19 -2.78 0.79
CA THR A 116 -7.24 -3.40 1.73
C THR A 116 -5.78 -3.16 1.33
N SER A 117 -5.50 -3.07 0.02
CA SER A 117 -4.16 -2.80 -0.50
C SER A 117 -4.19 -1.76 -1.61
N MET A 118 -3.38 -0.71 -1.46
CA MET A 118 -3.12 0.32 -2.47
C MET A 118 -1.63 0.39 -2.77
N ARG A 119 -1.25 -0.03 -3.98
CA ARG A 119 0.13 -0.06 -4.44
C ARG A 119 0.29 0.79 -5.69
N LEU A 120 0.94 1.93 -5.53
CA LEU A 120 1.15 2.95 -6.56
C LEU A 120 2.64 3.28 -6.73
N GLU A 121 3.52 2.49 -6.13
CA GLU A 121 4.96 2.73 -6.13
C GLU A 121 5.56 2.73 -7.54
N MET A 122 6.70 3.44 -7.70
CA MET A 122 7.47 3.49 -8.96
C MET A 122 6.62 4.05 -10.11
N ASN A 123 6.06 5.24 -9.89
CA ASN A 123 5.32 6.03 -10.87
C ASN A 123 5.83 7.48 -10.88
N LYS A 124 5.09 8.40 -11.50
CA LYS A 124 5.38 9.84 -11.55
C LYS A 124 4.26 10.68 -10.90
N LEU A 125 3.57 10.11 -9.90
CA LEU A 125 2.47 10.80 -9.22
C LEU A 125 2.97 12.06 -8.52
N THR A 126 2.22 13.15 -8.65
CA THR A 126 2.52 14.48 -8.08
C THR A 126 1.45 14.91 -7.08
N GLY A 127 1.58 16.14 -6.57
CA GLY A 127 0.62 16.72 -5.64
C GLY A 127 0.84 16.29 -4.20
N ASN A 128 -0.15 16.60 -3.36
CA ASN A 128 -0.09 16.35 -1.92
C ASN A 128 -0.87 15.09 -1.55
N LEU A 129 -0.50 14.51 -0.40
CA LEU A 129 -1.33 13.49 0.23
C LEU A 129 -2.66 14.11 0.72
N PRO A 130 -3.79 13.42 0.62
CA PRO A 130 -5.10 13.95 1.05
C PRO A 130 -5.15 14.13 2.55
N GLN A 131 -6.02 15.02 3.01
CA GLN A 131 -6.19 15.30 4.44
C GLN A 131 -7.08 14.28 5.15
N ASP A 132 -7.98 13.59 4.45
CA ASP A 132 -8.99 12.70 5.01
C ASP A 132 -8.82 11.27 4.49
N TYR A 133 -8.66 10.34 5.43
CA TYR A 133 -8.60 8.89 5.21
C TYR A 133 -9.72 8.15 5.95
N SER A 134 -10.73 8.88 6.45
CA SER A 134 -11.76 8.35 7.35
C SER A 134 -12.57 7.19 6.77
N LYS A 135 -12.63 7.10 5.44
CA LYS A 135 -13.34 6.04 4.71
C LYS A 135 -12.52 4.76 4.55
N MET A 136 -11.20 4.84 4.53
CA MET A 136 -10.32 3.71 4.20
C MET A 136 -10.00 2.83 5.42
N LYS A 137 -11.00 2.48 6.21
CA LYS A 137 -10.82 1.72 7.47
C LYS A 137 -10.28 0.31 7.28
N GLN A 138 -10.45 -0.27 6.09
CA GLN A 138 -9.98 -1.63 5.80
C GLN A 138 -8.54 -1.66 5.26
N LEU A 139 -7.92 -0.49 4.99
CA LEU A 139 -6.62 -0.44 4.36
C LEU A 139 -5.54 -1.01 5.29
N GLU A 140 -4.85 -2.02 4.80
CA GLU A 140 -3.75 -2.71 5.48
C GLU A 140 -2.38 -2.35 4.89
N GLU A 141 -2.33 -2.05 3.59
CA GLU A 141 -1.11 -1.70 2.88
C GLU A 141 -1.31 -0.42 2.06
N LEU A 142 -0.44 0.57 2.28
CA LEU A 142 -0.34 1.79 1.49
C LEU A 142 1.10 1.99 1.03
N SER A 143 1.36 1.82 -0.26
CA SER A 143 2.67 2.04 -0.86
C SER A 143 2.59 3.06 -1.99
N MET A 144 3.32 4.18 -1.82
CA MET A 144 3.52 5.22 -2.83
C MET A 144 5.01 5.53 -3.01
N PHE A 145 5.87 4.56 -2.69
CA PHE A 145 7.32 4.66 -2.80
C PHE A 145 7.75 5.09 -4.21
N ASN A 146 8.77 5.94 -4.28
CA ASN A 146 9.36 6.42 -5.52
C ASN A 146 8.33 7.03 -6.48
N ASN A 147 7.79 8.17 -6.05
CA ASN A 147 6.92 9.06 -6.79
C ASN A 147 7.43 10.52 -6.66
N LEU A 148 6.62 11.48 -7.07
CA LEU A 148 6.94 12.92 -7.01
C LEU A 148 6.01 13.67 -6.03
N LEU A 149 5.48 12.96 -5.02
CA LEU A 149 4.57 13.52 -4.02
C LEU A 149 5.27 14.58 -3.17
N GLN A 150 4.56 15.65 -2.84
CA GLN A 150 5.09 16.78 -2.08
C GLN A 150 4.17 17.18 -0.91
N GLY A 151 4.54 18.25 -0.20
CA GLY A 151 3.79 18.72 0.98
C GLY A 151 3.99 17.80 2.19
N THR A 152 3.08 17.86 3.15
CA THR A 152 3.24 17.17 4.43
C THR A 152 2.52 15.83 4.49
N ILE A 153 2.96 14.95 5.39
CA ILE A 153 2.16 13.79 5.79
C ILE A 153 1.02 14.31 6.66
N PRO A 154 -0.25 14.15 6.25
CA PRO A 154 -1.37 14.76 6.95
C PRO A 154 -1.76 14.00 8.23
N ASN A 155 -2.40 14.69 9.18
CA ASN A 155 -2.90 14.06 10.39
C ASN A 155 -3.96 12.98 10.13
N GLY A 156 -4.70 13.06 9.03
CA GLY A 156 -5.67 12.04 8.63
C GLY A 156 -5.09 10.66 8.43
N ILE A 157 -3.76 10.53 8.18
CA ILE A 157 -3.12 9.22 8.03
C ILE A 157 -3.34 8.31 9.24
N GLY A 158 -3.46 8.89 10.45
CA GLY A 158 -3.74 8.16 11.69
C GLY A 158 -5.15 7.56 11.77
N GLU A 159 -6.01 7.78 10.79
CA GLU A 159 -7.34 7.17 10.71
C GLU A 159 -7.34 5.78 10.09
N LEU A 160 -6.23 5.38 9.48
CA LEU A 160 -6.01 4.08 8.87
C LEU A 160 -5.78 3.00 9.95
N SER A 161 -6.77 2.72 10.76
CA SER A 161 -6.65 1.90 11.99
C SER A 161 -6.24 0.44 11.76
N ASN A 162 -6.37 -0.07 10.52
CA ASN A 162 -5.95 -1.41 10.15
C ASN A 162 -4.59 -1.45 9.45
N LEU A 163 -3.94 -0.29 9.25
CA LEU A 163 -2.71 -0.22 8.47
C LEU A 163 -1.57 -1.00 9.12
N LYS A 164 -0.97 -1.89 8.34
CA LYS A 164 0.18 -2.73 8.69
C LYS A 164 1.46 -2.24 8.02
N SER A 165 1.34 -1.66 6.82
CA SER A 165 2.48 -1.18 6.04
C SER A 165 2.22 0.20 5.46
N LEU A 166 3.07 1.16 5.78
CA LEU A 166 3.11 2.49 5.19
C LEU A 166 4.47 2.73 4.55
N ASN A 167 4.51 2.82 3.22
CA ASN A 167 5.73 3.15 2.50
C ASN A 167 5.52 4.41 1.63
N LEU A 168 6.12 5.50 2.07
CA LEU A 168 6.15 6.80 1.37
C LEU A 168 7.58 7.20 0.97
N SER A 169 8.51 6.26 0.98
CA SER A 169 9.93 6.51 0.69
C SER A 169 10.16 7.11 -0.69
N SER A 170 11.27 7.82 -0.87
CA SER A 170 11.70 8.40 -2.15
C SER A 170 10.60 9.26 -2.81
N ASN A 171 10.18 10.29 -2.07
CA ASN A 171 9.29 11.33 -2.50
C ASN A 171 9.87 12.72 -2.11
N TYR A 172 9.09 13.79 -2.21
CA TYR A 172 9.48 15.14 -1.82
C TYR A 172 8.68 15.64 -0.61
N LEU A 173 8.21 14.71 0.24
CA LEU A 173 7.43 15.04 1.43
C LEU A 173 8.27 15.83 2.43
N GLU A 174 7.66 16.85 3.06
CA GLU A 174 8.31 17.80 3.96
C GLU A 174 7.54 17.98 5.28
N GLY A 175 8.05 18.80 6.18
CA GLY A 175 7.45 19.05 7.50
C GLY A 175 7.71 17.91 8.47
N SER A 176 7.02 17.90 9.61
CA SER A 176 7.23 16.95 10.69
C SER A 176 6.41 15.67 10.52
N LEU A 177 6.85 14.60 11.17
CA LEU A 177 6.04 13.39 11.30
C LEU A 177 4.80 13.69 12.15
N PRO A 178 3.57 13.47 11.63
CA PRO A 178 2.36 13.86 12.32
C PRO A 178 2.11 12.97 13.55
N LYS A 179 1.71 13.60 14.65
CA LYS A 179 1.46 12.89 15.91
C LYS A 179 0.41 11.78 15.80
N SER A 180 -0.49 11.90 14.85
CA SER A 180 -1.52 10.88 14.59
C SER A 180 -0.98 9.50 14.20
N ILE A 181 0.28 9.39 13.77
CA ILE A 181 0.95 8.10 13.53
C ILE A 181 0.88 7.18 14.77
N GLU A 182 0.90 7.74 15.98
CA GLU A 182 0.75 6.97 17.24
C GLU A 182 -0.52 6.11 17.30
N LYS A 183 -1.53 6.43 16.49
CA LYS A 183 -2.81 5.69 16.45
C LYS A 183 -2.73 4.39 15.64
N LEU A 184 -1.70 4.22 14.83
CA LEU A 184 -1.52 3.08 13.93
C LEU A 184 -0.98 1.86 14.69
N SER A 185 -1.70 1.39 15.68
CA SER A 185 -1.24 0.32 16.59
C SER A 185 -0.97 -1.04 15.91
N LYS A 186 -1.50 -1.26 14.69
CA LYS A 186 -1.25 -2.47 13.89
C LYS A 186 -0.07 -2.32 12.94
N LEU A 187 0.58 -1.14 12.91
CA LEU A 187 1.66 -0.87 11.98
C LEU A 187 2.86 -1.77 12.27
N GLU A 188 3.29 -2.49 11.25
CA GLU A 188 4.46 -3.35 11.25
C GLU A 188 5.63 -2.73 10.50
N ARG A 189 5.37 -1.92 9.47
CA ARG A 189 6.39 -1.24 8.66
C ARG A 189 6.07 0.23 8.49
N LEU A 190 7.04 1.08 8.82
CA LEU A 190 7.03 2.52 8.56
C LEU A 190 8.27 2.90 7.77
N GLU A 191 8.10 3.22 6.50
CA GLU A 191 9.19 3.50 5.57
C GLU A 191 9.02 4.90 4.97
N LEU A 192 9.95 5.81 5.33
CA LEU A 192 9.95 7.22 4.95
C LEU A 192 11.30 7.66 4.35
N PHE A 193 12.16 6.71 3.95
CA PHE A 193 13.48 6.94 3.37
C PHE A 193 13.44 8.02 2.28
N GLY A 194 14.47 8.89 2.25
CA GLY A 194 14.71 9.77 1.10
C GLY A 194 13.58 10.75 0.83
N ASN A 195 13.20 11.52 1.85
CA ASN A 195 12.26 12.63 1.78
C ASN A 195 12.91 13.92 2.31
N LYS A 196 12.12 14.97 2.55
CA LYS A 196 12.54 16.23 3.17
C LYS A 196 11.88 16.43 4.53
N LEU A 197 11.49 15.31 5.20
CA LEU A 197 10.85 15.39 6.51
C LEU A 197 11.83 15.95 7.54
N ALA A 198 11.36 16.87 8.39
CA ALA A 198 12.24 17.68 9.25
C ALA A 198 11.66 17.84 10.67
N GLY A 199 12.49 18.37 11.57
CA GLY A 199 12.15 18.65 12.95
C GLY A 199 12.27 17.45 13.87
N ALA A 200 11.99 17.66 15.16
CA ALA A 200 12.04 16.60 16.15
C ALA A 200 10.89 15.59 15.97
N ILE A 201 11.16 14.33 16.26
CA ILE A 201 10.12 13.29 16.28
C ILE A 201 9.36 13.39 17.61
N GLU A 202 8.24 14.12 17.60
CA GLU A 202 7.36 14.27 18.76
C GLU A 202 6.37 13.11 18.94
N VAL A 203 6.41 12.16 18.02
CA VAL A 203 5.59 10.93 18.03
C VAL A 203 6.11 9.96 19.08
N ASP A 204 5.23 9.47 19.95
CA ASP A 204 5.58 8.34 20.83
C ASP A 204 5.60 7.04 20.02
N LEU A 205 6.75 6.74 19.42
CA LEU A 205 6.95 5.52 18.63
C LEU A 205 6.68 4.25 19.45
N GLY A 206 6.80 4.29 20.79
CA GLY A 206 6.52 3.16 21.66
C GLY A 206 5.07 2.66 21.60
N ARG A 207 4.15 3.47 21.06
CA ARG A 207 2.76 3.06 20.81
C ARG A 207 2.59 2.13 19.63
N LEU A 208 3.58 2.08 18.74
CA LEU A 208 3.59 1.20 17.58
C LEU A 208 4.11 -0.20 17.97
N VAL A 209 3.45 -0.85 18.89
CA VAL A 209 3.90 -2.09 19.56
C VAL A 209 4.17 -3.27 18.60
N ASN A 210 3.58 -3.24 17.40
CA ASN A 210 3.76 -4.25 16.37
C ASN A 210 4.86 -3.91 15.36
N LEU A 211 5.54 -2.75 15.53
CA LEU A 211 6.52 -2.28 14.57
C LEU A 211 7.71 -3.22 14.51
N LYS A 212 8.03 -3.66 13.29
CA LYS A 212 9.15 -4.53 12.93
C LYS A 212 10.21 -3.77 12.13
N GLU A 213 9.76 -2.85 11.26
CA GLU A 213 10.64 -2.09 10.38
C GLU A 213 10.41 -0.60 10.54
N LEU A 214 11.47 0.15 10.83
CA LEU A 214 11.48 1.61 10.91
C LEU A 214 12.60 2.16 10.02
N ILE A 215 12.23 2.80 8.93
CA ILE A 215 13.18 3.40 7.98
C ILE A 215 12.89 4.89 7.87
N LEU A 216 13.72 5.71 8.51
CA LEU A 216 13.65 7.16 8.52
C LEU A 216 14.86 7.81 7.83
N SER A 217 15.79 7.02 7.31
CA SER A 217 17.06 7.47 6.76
C SER A 217 16.92 8.44 5.60
N TYR A 218 17.93 9.31 5.45
CA TYR A 218 18.00 10.34 4.41
C TYR A 218 16.79 11.28 4.42
N ASN A 219 16.60 11.93 5.58
CA ASN A 219 15.66 13.02 5.83
C ASN A 219 16.38 14.17 6.56
N GLN A 220 15.64 15.09 7.18
CA GLN A 220 16.15 16.22 7.94
C GLN A 220 15.63 16.18 9.39
N PHE A 221 15.37 14.97 9.94
CA PHE A 221 14.94 14.83 11.33
C PHE A 221 16.07 15.27 12.26
N GLU A 222 15.70 15.94 13.35
CA GLU A 222 16.63 16.49 14.33
C GLU A 222 16.26 16.12 15.77
N GLY A 223 17.07 16.56 16.74
CA GLY A 223 16.79 16.34 18.16
C GLY A 223 17.07 14.92 18.60
N ASP A 224 16.42 14.51 19.68
CA ASP A 224 16.63 13.19 20.28
C ASP A 224 15.57 12.20 19.77
N LEU A 225 15.95 10.93 19.59
CA LEU A 225 14.97 9.89 19.34
C LEU A 225 14.04 9.69 20.56
N PRO A 226 12.73 9.51 20.34
CA PRO A 226 11.76 9.30 21.39
C PRO A 226 12.12 8.13 22.32
N MET A 227 12.02 8.33 23.63
CA MET A 227 12.34 7.30 24.61
C MET A 227 11.44 6.05 24.50
N GLY A 228 10.19 6.21 24.04
CA GLY A 228 9.27 5.10 23.78
C GLY A 228 9.81 4.07 22.80
N MET A 229 10.73 4.44 21.93
CA MET A 229 11.37 3.53 20.99
C MET A 229 12.08 2.36 21.70
N ALA A 230 12.60 2.58 22.91
CA ALA A 230 13.23 1.54 23.71
C ALA A 230 12.29 0.38 24.09
N THR A 231 10.98 0.58 24.04
CA THR A 231 9.97 -0.45 24.39
C THR A 231 9.55 -1.34 23.21
N LEU A 232 10.01 -1.05 21.99
CA LEU A 232 9.64 -1.79 20.79
C LEU A 232 10.37 -3.14 20.70
N SER A 233 9.79 -4.17 21.30
CA SER A 233 10.38 -5.52 21.41
C SER A 233 10.33 -6.32 20.09
N ASN A 234 9.51 -5.88 19.12
CA ASN A 234 9.36 -6.57 17.83
C ASN A 234 10.20 -5.95 16.71
N LEU A 235 10.96 -4.89 17.01
CA LEU A 235 11.73 -4.16 16.01
C LEU A 235 12.92 -5.01 15.54
N GLU A 236 12.97 -5.25 14.24
CA GLU A 236 13.96 -6.12 13.58
C GLU A 236 14.85 -5.33 12.63
N PHE A 237 14.34 -4.24 12.07
CA PHE A 237 15.02 -3.45 11.06
C PHE A 237 14.92 -1.95 11.38
N VAL A 238 16.05 -1.26 11.51
CA VAL A 238 16.10 0.18 11.79
C VAL A 238 17.14 0.87 10.92
N GLN A 239 16.73 1.90 10.21
CA GLN A 239 17.64 2.76 9.44
C GLN A 239 17.36 4.23 9.74
N LEU A 240 18.36 4.93 10.26
CA LEU A 240 18.28 6.31 10.76
C LEU A 240 19.32 7.23 10.13
N GLN A 241 20.30 6.68 9.39
CA GLN A 241 21.42 7.45 8.84
C GLN A 241 20.97 8.59 7.90
N GLY A 242 21.81 9.61 7.75
CA GLY A 242 21.52 10.76 6.90
C GLY A 242 20.42 11.66 7.46
N ASN A 243 20.40 11.86 8.78
CA ASN A 243 19.57 12.80 9.52
C ASN A 243 20.42 13.63 10.48
N ASP A 244 19.81 14.60 11.16
CA ASP A 244 20.48 15.50 12.11
C ASP A 244 20.17 15.14 13.59
N PHE A 245 20.02 13.84 13.91
CA PHE A 245 19.75 13.42 15.27
C PHE A 245 20.89 13.79 16.22
N ARG A 246 20.57 14.44 17.34
CA ARG A 246 21.54 14.81 18.37
C ARG A 246 21.89 13.65 19.29
N SER A 247 20.91 12.76 19.57
CA SER A 247 21.11 11.64 20.45
C SER A 247 20.23 10.45 20.07
N LEU A 248 20.86 9.29 20.04
CA LEU A 248 20.23 7.99 19.82
C LEU A 248 20.17 7.18 21.14
N ASN A 249 20.26 7.85 22.31
CA ASN A 249 20.34 7.20 23.63
C ASN A 249 19.17 6.28 23.96
N SER A 250 17.97 6.51 23.37
CA SER A 250 16.84 5.59 23.52
C SER A 250 17.17 4.17 23.05
N LEU A 251 17.98 4.05 21.99
CA LEU A 251 18.42 2.77 21.44
C LEU A 251 19.35 2.02 22.38
N LEU A 252 20.18 2.73 23.18
CA LEU A 252 21.03 2.09 24.15
C LEU A 252 20.28 1.28 25.20
N ARG A 253 19.02 1.62 25.45
CA ARG A 253 18.11 0.95 26.40
C ARG A 253 17.30 -0.17 25.77
N MET A 254 17.35 -0.32 24.45
CA MET A 254 16.65 -1.43 23.78
C MET A 254 17.24 -2.77 24.21
N GLN A 255 16.36 -3.67 24.62
CA GLN A 255 16.72 -5.09 24.86
C GLN A 255 16.45 -5.86 23.54
N SER A 256 17.14 -5.48 22.47
CA SER A 256 16.84 -6.06 21.16
C SER A 256 17.75 -7.26 20.87
N SER A 257 17.31 -8.44 21.28
CA SER A 257 17.84 -9.70 20.75
C SER A 257 17.35 -10.00 19.31
N LYS A 258 16.40 -9.19 18.80
CA LYS A 258 15.76 -9.40 17.48
C LYS A 258 16.23 -8.43 16.40
N LEU A 259 16.98 -7.39 16.74
CA LEU A 259 17.40 -6.40 15.76
C LEU A 259 18.39 -7.02 14.76
N ALA A 260 17.90 -7.34 13.57
CA ALA A 260 18.69 -8.02 12.52
C ALA A 260 19.51 -7.03 11.68
N VAL A 261 18.98 -5.81 11.50
CA VAL A 261 19.63 -4.74 10.75
C VAL A 261 19.50 -3.43 11.49
N PHE A 262 20.63 -2.78 11.70
CA PHE A 262 20.71 -1.44 12.26
C PHE A 262 21.69 -0.59 11.45
N ASP A 263 21.29 0.62 11.06
CA ASP A 263 22.18 1.57 10.40
C ASP A 263 21.86 3.00 10.87
N SER A 264 22.90 3.70 11.31
CA SER A 264 22.83 5.10 11.75
C SER A 264 24.16 5.80 11.45
N ASP A 265 24.23 7.12 11.69
CA ASP A 265 25.47 7.86 11.59
C ASP A 265 26.35 7.70 12.83
N ASP A 266 25.92 6.97 13.87
CA ASP A 266 26.67 6.70 15.10
C ASP A 266 27.40 5.36 14.99
N GLU A 267 28.72 5.43 14.84
CA GLU A 267 29.58 4.24 14.69
C GLU A 267 29.53 3.31 15.90
N PHE A 268 29.38 3.84 17.13
CA PHE A 268 29.30 3.01 18.34
C PHE A 268 28.01 2.19 18.36
N LEU A 269 26.88 2.78 17.98
CA LEU A 269 25.62 2.07 17.88
C LEU A 269 25.63 1.05 16.76
N ASN A 270 26.22 1.39 15.62
CA ASN A 270 26.37 0.46 14.49
C ASN A 270 27.19 -0.76 14.92
N MET A 271 28.28 -0.59 15.66
CA MET A 271 29.06 -1.72 16.23
C MET A 271 28.25 -2.52 17.25
N LYS A 272 27.50 -1.85 18.13
CA LYS A 272 26.71 -2.52 19.17
C LYS A 272 25.59 -3.40 18.60
N PHE A 273 24.93 -2.97 17.54
CA PHE A 273 23.80 -3.67 16.92
C PHE A 273 24.16 -4.46 15.66
N GLY A 274 25.44 -4.53 15.30
CA GLY A 274 25.92 -5.40 14.23
C GLY A 274 25.63 -4.91 12.82
N ALA A 275 25.66 -3.57 12.59
CA ALA A 275 25.56 -3.03 11.24
C ALA A 275 26.69 -3.62 10.36
N THR A 276 26.31 -4.38 9.35
CA THR A 276 27.23 -4.90 8.33
C THR A 276 27.12 -4.08 7.05
N GLU A 277 28.18 -4.05 6.22
CA GLU A 277 28.10 -3.39 4.91
C GLU A 277 26.95 -3.91 4.04
N ALA A 278 26.53 -5.16 4.24
CA ALA A 278 25.37 -5.76 3.60
C ALA A 278 24.04 -5.07 4.00
N SER A 279 23.98 -4.37 5.15
CA SER A 279 22.79 -3.64 5.56
C SER A 279 22.58 -2.37 4.74
N ARG A 280 23.65 -1.77 4.21
CA ARG A 280 23.59 -0.52 3.43
C ARG A 280 23.00 -0.70 2.03
N THR A 281 23.06 -1.90 1.48
CA THR A 281 22.62 -2.22 0.11
C THR A 281 21.18 -2.73 0.02
N ARG A 282 20.57 -3.12 1.14
CA ARG A 282 19.25 -3.78 1.16
C ARG A 282 18.04 -2.88 0.86
N ILE A 283 18.19 -1.57 0.85
CA ILE A 283 17.06 -0.64 0.62
C ILE A 283 16.44 -0.80 -0.78
N VAL A 284 17.24 -1.25 -1.75
CA VAL A 284 16.82 -1.35 -3.16
C VAL A 284 16.46 -2.79 -3.57
N ASP A 285 17.08 -3.81 -2.98
CA ASP A 285 17.03 -5.18 -3.52
C ASP A 285 15.98 -6.11 -2.88
N THR A 286 15.59 -5.91 -1.62
CA THR A 286 14.83 -6.94 -0.90
C THR A 286 13.33 -7.01 -1.24
N LYS A 287 12.76 -6.02 -1.90
CA LYS A 287 11.34 -6.06 -2.32
C LYS A 287 11.11 -6.52 -3.76
N TYR A 288 12.18 -6.72 -4.54
CA TYR A 288 12.06 -7.25 -5.91
C TYR A 288 11.76 -8.76 -5.98
N GLU A 289 12.13 -9.53 -4.94
CA GLU A 289 11.95 -11.00 -4.96
C GLU A 289 10.53 -11.44 -4.57
N ASP A 290 9.83 -10.71 -3.71
CA ASP A 290 8.45 -11.05 -3.30
C ASP A 290 7.43 -10.88 -4.44
N VAL A 291 7.78 -10.12 -5.48
CA VAL A 291 6.91 -9.87 -6.64
C VAL A 291 6.96 -11.01 -7.67
N LYS A 292 7.94 -11.92 -7.59
CA LYS A 292 8.05 -13.07 -8.50
C LYS A 292 7.23 -14.30 -8.07
N ARG A 293 6.55 -14.25 -6.92
CA ARG A 293 5.82 -15.40 -6.35
C ARG A 293 4.29 -15.25 -6.34
N ASN A 294 3.74 -14.21 -6.95
CA ASN A 294 2.28 -14.04 -7.10
C ASN A 294 1.89 -13.78 -8.55
#